data_dc3e079351ebdc54fcc7405b5f2a56b4
#
_entry.id   dc3e079351ebdc54fcc7405b5f2a56b4
#
_cell.length_a   1.000
_cell.length_b   1.000
_cell.length_c   1.000
_cell.angle_alpha   90.00
_cell.angle_beta   90.00
_cell.angle_gamma   90.00
#
_symmetry.space_group_name_H-M   'P 1'
#
loop_
_entity.id
_entity.type
_entity.pdbx_description
1 polymer ?
#
loop_
_entity_poly.entity_id
_entity_poly.type
_entity_poly.pdbx_seq_one_letter_code
_entity_poly.pdbx_strand_id
1 'polypeptide(L)'
;VPSIQKAFIMFGTAQQGSSHDIQAIPGPWADAAGEARALRTLGGHTATAALRSAMLQDRKTVLIDRLGWDLQSPDGLHEIDDYDGGDTLYLIVHQPGTGRHLGSVRLLPSTGPHLLGDMFPHLCADGVPMGADVAEITRLVTAPGLNRAEALQVRRQLSIALFEHALEAGITRYTMVTHLPWLPSLLSIGWDAEPLGLPVGQGADAVAALQIFVNESTLHRLRAAWAMPPRVLPQLWLRPEIDRPELAAS
;
A
#
# COMPACT_ATOMS: atom_id res chain seq x y z
N VAL A 1 -20.43 -6.19 16.57
CA VAL A 1 -19.05 -6.20 16.07
C VAL A 1 -19.19 -6.38 14.57
N PRO A 2 -18.72 -5.45 13.71
CA PRO A 2 -18.78 -5.64 12.27
C PRO A 2 -17.98 -6.89 11.91
N SER A 3 -18.57 -7.71 11.07
CA SER A 3 -17.98 -8.96 10.59
C SER A 3 -16.76 -8.62 9.73
N ILE A 4 -15.56 -8.85 10.27
CA ILE A 4 -14.29 -8.65 9.56
C ILE A 4 -14.03 -9.93 8.78
N GLN A 5 -14.54 -10.00 7.55
CA GLN A 5 -14.34 -11.18 6.70
C GLN A 5 -13.28 -10.93 5.62
N LYS A 6 -12.24 -11.74 5.72
CA LYS A 6 -11.32 -12.29 4.69
C LYS A 6 -10.61 -11.34 3.72
N ALA A 7 -9.33 -11.10 3.95
CA ALA A 7 -8.39 -10.65 2.93
C ALA A 7 -7.00 -11.17 3.11
N PHE A 8 -6.45 -11.75 2.18
CA PHE A 8 -5.08 -11.54 1.72
C PHE A 8 -4.59 -12.65 0.78
N ILE A 9 -3.63 -12.36 -0.04
CA ILE A 9 -3.23 -13.12 -1.21
C ILE A 9 -1.96 -13.93 -0.92
N MET A 10 -1.91 -15.21 -1.37
CA MET A 10 -0.81 -16.16 -1.16
C MET A 10 0.49 -15.80 -1.90
N PHE A 11 1.64 -16.02 -1.25
CA PHE A 11 2.97 -15.99 -1.85
C PHE A 11 3.37 -17.38 -2.38
N GLY A 12 3.93 -17.44 -3.57
CA GLY A 12 4.47 -18.65 -4.20
C GLY A 12 5.70 -18.37 -5.05
N THR A 13 6.56 -19.36 -5.27
CA THR A 13 7.85 -19.26 -5.96
C THR A 13 7.77 -18.89 -7.43
N ALA A 14 8.77 -18.16 -7.96
CA ALA A 14 8.76 -17.37 -9.18
C ALA A 14 9.49 -17.99 -10.38
N GLN A 15 9.13 -17.51 -11.57
CA GLN A 15 9.98 -17.42 -12.76
C GLN A 15 9.88 -16.02 -13.39
N GLN A 16 10.90 -15.62 -14.14
CA GLN A 16 11.10 -14.28 -14.70
C GLN A 16 9.97 -13.84 -15.64
N GLY A 17 9.56 -12.58 -15.56
CA GLY A 17 8.54 -11.99 -16.42
C GLY A 17 8.64 -10.47 -16.48
N SER A 18 8.12 -9.90 -17.51
CA SER A 18 8.00 -8.53 -18.02
C SER A 18 8.14 -7.35 -17.04
N SER A 19 8.71 -6.23 -17.52
CA SER A 19 8.75 -4.96 -16.81
C SER A 19 7.34 -4.39 -16.61
N HIS A 20 7.01 -4.03 -15.39
CA HIS A 20 5.80 -3.30 -15.03
C HIS A 20 6.23 -1.97 -14.40
N ASP A 21 5.47 -0.91 -14.63
CA ASP A 21 5.72 0.38 -13.99
C ASP A 21 4.96 0.46 -12.67
N ILE A 22 5.60 1.05 -11.67
CA ILE A 22 4.98 1.38 -10.39
C ILE A 22 4.81 2.88 -10.32
N GLN A 23 3.65 3.31 -9.84
CA GLN A 23 3.36 4.71 -9.62
C GLN A 23 2.76 4.91 -8.23
N ALA A 24 3.19 5.97 -7.57
CA ALA A 24 2.50 6.51 -6.41
C ALA A 24 1.50 7.58 -6.86
N ILE A 25 0.25 7.47 -6.45
CA ILE A 25 -0.81 8.43 -6.75
C ILE A 25 -1.27 9.02 -5.42
N PRO A 26 -1.13 10.35 -5.22
CA PRO A 26 -1.71 11.01 -4.05
C PRO A 26 -3.22 10.85 -4.03
N GLY A 27 -3.81 10.83 -2.85
CA GLY A 27 -5.25 10.90 -2.69
C GLY A 27 -5.84 12.20 -3.25
N PRO A 28 -7.18 12.33 -3.30
CA PRO A 28 -7.86 13.44 -3.95
C PRO A 28 -7.58 14.83 -3.33
N TRP A 29 -6.90 14.88 -2.22
CA TRP A 29 -6.62 16.09 -1.43
C TRP A 29 -5.17 16.59 -1.56
N ALA A 30 -4.32 15.91 -2.35
CA ALA A 30 -3.03 16.48 -2.69
C ALA A 30 -3.26 17.85 -3.34
N ASP A 31 -2.44 18.82 -2.95
CA ASP A 31 -2.53 20.17 -3.52
C ASP A 31 -2.47 20.12 -5.06
N ALA A 32 -2.98 21.17 -5.71
CA ALA A 32 -3.04 21.24 -7.17
C ALA A 32 -1.66 21.06 -7.86
N ALA A 33 -0.56 21.31 -7.13
CA ALA A 33 0.81 21.08 -7.59
C ALA A 33 1.19 19.60 -7.58
N GLY A 34 0.73 18.83 -6.56
CA GLY A 34 0.91 17.39 -6.49
C GLY A 34 0.12 16.63 -7.55
N GLU A 35 -1.15 17.02 -7.77
CA GLU A 35 -1.95 16.49 -8.88
C GLU A 35 -1.32 16.79 -10.24
N ALA A 36 -0.89 18.03 -10.48
CA ALA A 36 -0.29 18.42 -11.75
C ALA A 36 1.01 17.65 -12.08
N ARG A 37 1.80 17.26 -11.09
CA ARG A 37 3.02 16.46 -11.29
C ARG A 37 2.71 14.98 -11.57
N ALA A 38 1.83 14.36 -10.80
CA ALA A 38 1.37 12.99 -11.03
C ALA A 38 0.77 12.84 -12.43
N LEU A 39 0.02 13.84 -12.87
CA LEU A 39 -0.65 13.92 -14.15
C LEU A 39 0.28 14.05 -15.36
N ARG A 40 1.40 14.76 -15.24
CA ARG A 40 2.40 14.89 -16.31
C ARG A 40 3.12 13.59 -16.59
N THR A 41 3.26 12.73 -15.60
CA THR A 41 3.99 11.45 -15.71
C THR A 41 3.17 10.36 -16.42
N LEU A 42 1.83 10.43 -16.37
CA LEU A 42 0.92 9.43 -16.98
C LEU A 42 0.25 9.89 -18.29
N GLY A 43 0.65 10.99 -18.88
CA GLY A 43 -0.04 11.53 -20.05
C GLY A 43 -1.24 12.39 -19.73
N GLY A 44 -1.37 12.87 -18.49
CA GLY A 44 -2.35 13.87 -18.09
C GLY A 44 -3.38 13.40 -17.04
N HIS A 45 -4.22 14.34 -16.58
CA HIS A 45 -5.22 14.13 -15.52
C HIS A 45 -6.15 12.94 -15.77
N THR A 46 -6.56 12.73 -17.01
CA THR A 46 -7.49 11.68 -17.40
C THR A 46 -6.90 10.27 -17.17
N ALA A 47 -5.61 10.07 -17.45
CA ALA A 47 -4.96 8.79 -17.29
C ALA A 47 -4.86 8.40 -15.81
N THR A 48 -4.57 9.34 -14.92
CA THR A 48 -4.54 9.11 -13.46
C THR A 48 -5.92 8.75 -12.91
N ALA A 49 -6.96 9.47 -13.32
CA ALA A 49 -8.33 9.18 -12.92
C ALA A 49 -8.79 7.78 -13.40
N ALA A 50 -8.46 7.41 -14.64
CA ALA A 50 -8.78 6.11 -15.20
C ALA A 50 -8.05 4.97 -14.45
N LEU A 51 -6.77 5.14 -14.13
CA LEU A 51 -6.00 4.16 -13.38
C LEU A 51 -6.53 3.99 -11.94
N ARG A 52 -6.88 5.10 -11.28
CA ARG A 52 -7.51 5.06 -9.96
C ARG A 52 -8.86 4.35 -10.00
N SER A 53 -9.70 4.64 -10.98
CA SER A 53 -10.98 3.94 -11.16
C SER A 53 -10.78 2.43 -11.37
N ALA A 54 -9.84 2.01 -12.24
CA ALA A 54 -9.52 0.60 -12.45
C ALA A 54 -9.02 -0.08 -11.16
N MET A 55 -8.20 0.59 -10.37
CA MET A 55 -7.75 0.11 -9.05
C MET A 55 -8.94 -0.14 -8.11
N LEU A 56 -9.86 0.82 -7.99
CA LEU A 56 -11.04 0.72 -7.11
C LEU A 56 -12.02 -0.37 -7.56
N GLN A 57 -12.16 -0.59 -8.88
CA GLN A 57 -12.94 -1.69 -9.46
C GLN A 57 -12.31 -3.05 -9.14
N ASP A 58 -11.00 -3.18 -9.30
CA ASP A 58 -10.29 -4.42 -8.97
C ASP A 58 -10.31 -4.68 -7.46
N ARG A 59 -10.23 -3.65 -6.60
CA ARG A 59 -10.45 -3.77 -5.15
C ARG A 59 -11.83 -4.36 -4.85
N LYS A 60 -12.89 -3.82 -5.47
CA LYS A 60 -14.26 -4.34 -5.32
C LYS A 60 -14.33 -5.80 -5.76
N THR A 61 -13.82 -6.13 -6.93
CA THR A 61 -13.82 -7.50 -7.46
C THR A 61 -13.10 -8.47 -6.53
N VAL A 62 -11.96 -8.06 -5.95
CA VAL A 62 -11.16 -8.93 -5.08
C VAL A 62 -11.76 -9.00 -3.69
N LEU A 63 -12.03 -7.87 -3.05
CA LEU A 63 -12.37 -7.82 -1.63
C LEU A 63 -13.85 -8.14 -1.40
N ILE A 64 -14.74 -7.59 -2.20
CA ILE A 64 -16.20 -7.80 -2.03
C ILE A 64 -16.65 -9.06 -2.78
N ASP A 65 -16.43 -9.13 -4.10
CA ASP A 65 -17.05 -10.17 -4.92
C ASP A 65 -16.41 -11.55 -4.72
N ARG A 66 -15.09 -11.64 -4.53
CA ARG A 66 -14.38 -12.93 -4.36
C ARG A 66 -14.17 -13.32 -2.91
N LEU A 67 -13.82 -12.36 -2.06
CA LEU A 67 -13.50 -12.63 -0.67
C LEU A 67 -14.71 -12.47 0.26
N GLY A 68 -15.80 -11.87 -0.23
CA GLY A 68 -17.05 -11.72 0.49
C GLY A 68 -16.95 -10.77 1.69
N TRP A 69 -16.09 -9.76 1.59
CA TRP A 69 -15.98 -8.76 2.65
C TRP A 69 -17.19 -7.86 2.70
N ASP A 70 -17.60 -7.53 3.89
CA ASP A 70 -18.65 -6.54 4.15
C ASP A 70 -18.03 -5.13 4.08
N LEU A 71 -17.77 -4.67 2.85
CA LEU A 71 -17.19 -3.35 2.54
C LEU A 71 -18.15 -2.53 1.69
N GLN A 72 -17.92 -1.22 1.69
CA GLN A 72 -18.76 -0.28 0.96
C GLN A 72 -18.45 -0.25 -0.53
N SER A 73 -19.51 -0.23 -1.34
CA SER A 73 -19.46 0.03 -2.79
C SER A 73 -20.64 0.92 -3.15
N PRO A 74 -20.54 2.26 -2.90
CA PRO A 74 -21.67 3.17 -2.99
C PRO A 74 -22.30 3.25 -4.39
N ASP A 75 -21.51 3.06 -5.43
CA ASP A 75 -21.94 3.07 -6.84
C ASP A 75 -22.09 1.66 -7.44
N GLY A 76 -21.85 0.62 -6.65
CA GLY A 76 -21.87 -0.77 -7.10
C GLY A 76 -20.70 -1.17 -8.03
N LEU A 77 -19.79 -0.27 -8.35
CA LEU A 77 -18.65 -0.49 -9.26
C LEU A 77 -17.31 -0.42 -8.56
N HIS A 78 -17.17 0.45 -7.56
CA HIS A 78 -15.93 0.75 -6.86
C HIS A 78 -16.02 0.36 -5.38
N GLU A 79 -14.97 -0.21 -4.82
CA GLU A 79 -14.82 -0.32 -3.37
C GLU A 79 -14.15 0.96 -2.87
N ILE A 80 -14.87 1.73 -2.06
CA ILE A 80 -14.45 3.02 -1.51
C ILE A 80 -14.90 3.07 -0.05
N ASP A 81 -14.00 3.52 0.84
CA ASP A 81 -14.31 3.76 2.24
C ASP A 81 -13.89 5.19 2.67
N ASP A 82 -14.17 5.54 3.91
CA ASP A 82 -13.89 6.87 4.46
C ASP A 82 -12.38 7.21 4.49
N TYR A 83 -11.52 6.21 4.36
CA TYR A 83 -10.06 6.38 4.29
C TYR A 83 -9.53 6.59 2.86
N ASP A 84 -10.39 6.62 1.83
CA ASP A 84 -9.98 6.86 0.44
C ASP A 84 -9.93 8.36 0.09
N GLY A 85 -9.66 9.20 1.09
CA GLY A 85 -9.57 10.66 0.99
C GLY A 85 -8.37 11.24 1.74
N GLY A 86 -8.31 12.56 1.84
CA GLY A 86 -7.28 13.25 2.63
C GLY A 86 -5.86 12.96 2.15
N ASP A 87 -4.96 12.70 3.09
CA ASP A 87 -3.54 12.43 2.85
C ASP A 87 -3.23 10.98 2.44
N THR A 88 -4.22 10.29 1.89
CA THR A 88 -4.07 8.92 1.42
C THR A 88 -3.15 8.83 0.22
N LEU A 89 -2.20 7.91 0.27
CA LEU A 89 -1.30 7.61 -0.85
C LEU A 89 -1.57 6.20 -1.37
N TYR A 90 -1.57 6.05 -2.70
CA TYR A 90 -1.60 4.74 -3.36
C TYR A 90 -0.30 4.49 -4.11
N LEU A 91 0.27 3.30 -3.90
CA LEU A 91 1.31 2.77 -4.79
C LEU A 91 0.63 1.78 -5.73
N ILE A 92 0.72 2.03 -7.04
CA ILE A 92 0.01 1.25 -8.06
C ILE A 92 1.00 0.69 -9.07
N VAL A 93 0.94 -0.61 -9.27
CA VAL A 93 1.59 -1.30 -10.39
C VAL A 93 0.63 -1.36 -11.55
N HIS A 94 1.04 -0.89 -12.71
CA HIS A 94 0.23 -0.93 -13.92
C HIS A 94 1.02 -1.44 -15.12
N GLN A 95 0.32 -1.87 -16.16
CA GLN A 95 0.94 -2.29 -17.41
C GLN A 95 1.28 -1.06 -18.26
N PRO A 96 2.56 -0.90 -18.67
CA PRO A 96 2.96 0.19 -19.54
C PRO A 96 2.14 0.24 -20.83
N GLY A 97 1.84 1.46 -21.30
CA GLY A 97 1.12 1.71 -22.55
C GLY A 97 -0.40 1.50 -22.49
N THR A 98 -0.90 0.60 -21.65
CA THR A 98 -2.34 0.37 -21.53
C THR A 98 -2.96 1.03 -20.29
N GLY A 99 -2.16 1.32 -19.27
CA GLY A 99 -2.63 1.80 -17.97
C GLY A 99 -3.46 0.75 -17.19
N ARG A 100 -3.44 -0.53 -17.60
CA ARG A 100 -4.16 -1.59 -16.88
C ARG A 100 -3.60 -1.72 -15.48
N HIS A 101 -4.45 -1.67 -14.46
CA HIS A 101 -4.09 -1.94 -13.07
C HIS A 101 -3.66 -3.41 -12.92
N LEU A 102 -2.56 -3.65 -12.20
CA LEU A 102 -2.03 -4.98 -11.91
C LEU A 102 -1.97 -5.26 -10.40
N GLY A 103 -1.86 -4.23 -9.59
CA GLY A 103 -1.89 -4.34 -8.14
C GLY A 103 -1.64 -3.00 -7.48
N SER A 104 -2.06 -2.89 -6.23
CA SER A 104 -1.95 -1.65 -5.48
C SER A 104 -1.89 -1.89 -3.98
N VAL A 105 -1.45 -0.87 -3.28
CA VAL A 105 -1.49 -0.75 -1.83
C VAL A 105 -1.85 0.67 -1.45
N ARG A 106 -2.62 0.84 -0.39
CA ARG A 106 -2.97 2.13 0.20
C ARG A 106 -2.12 2.37 1.43
N LEU A 107 -1.60 3.58 1.57
CA LEU A 107 -0.89 4.09 2.73
C LEU A 107 -1.70 5.20 3.39
N LEU A 108 -1.85 5.12 4.70
CA LEU A 108 -2.51 6.11 5.54
C LEU A 108 -1.49 6.67 6.54
N PRO A 109 -1.38 8.01 6.71
CA PRO A 109 -0.55 8.57 7.75
C PRO A 109 -1.16 8.26 9.13
N SER A 110 -0.35 7.80 10.09
CA SER A 110 -0.84 7.48 11.43
C SER A 110 -1.20 8.70 12.26
N THR A 111 -0.88 9.90 11.80
CA THR A 111 -1.25 11.17 12.44
C THR A 111 -2.68 11.63 12.12
N GLY A 112 -3.32 10.99 11.15
CA GLY A 112 -4.70 11.20 10.75
C GLY A 112 -5.56 9.95 10.96
N PRO A 113 -6.80 9.94 10.44
CA PRO A 113 -7.67 8.78 10.48
C PRO A 113 -7.00 7.57 9.81
N HIS A 114 -6.91 6.45 10.51
CA HIS A 114 -6.31 5.21 10.02
C HIS A 114 -6.93 3.99 10.70
N LEU A 115 -6.94 2.87 9.99
CA LEU A 115 -7.72 1.69 10.36
C LEU A 115 -7.33 1.12 11.73
N LEU A 116 -6.02 1.00 12.01
CA LEU A 116 -5.51 0.47 13.27
C LEU A 116 -5.93 1.34 14.45
N GLY A 117 -5.82 2.66 14.34
CA GLY A 117 -6.19 3.59 15.41
C GLY A 117 -7.69 3.65 15.65
N ASP A 118 -8.48 3.68 14.60
CA ASP A 118 -9.93 3.91 14.69
C ASP A 118 -10.72 2.63 15.00
N MET A 119 -10.31 1.49 14.43
CA MET A 119 -11.08 0.24 14.51
C MET A 119 -10.40 -0.85 15.33
N PHE A 120 -9.07 -0.86 15.39
CA PHE A 120 -8.30 -1.97 15.97
C PHE A 120 -7.27 -1.58 17.04
N PRO A 121 -7.47 -0.52 17.85
CA PRO A 121 -6.49 -0.11 18.88
C PRO A 121 -6.23 -1.22 19.90
N HIS A 122 -7.20 -2.09 20.12
CA HIS A 122 -7.13 -3.22 21.06
C HIS A 122 -6.19 -4.34 20.61
N LEU A 123 -5.65 -4.29 19.38
CA LEU A 123 -4.61 -5.22 18.91
C LEU A 123 -3.20 -4.77 19.31
N CYS A 124 -3.05 -3.61 19.95
CA CYS A 124 -1.78 -3.04 20.34
C CYS A 124 -1.62 -3.11 21.87
N ALA A 125 -0.68 -3.93 22.36
CA ALA A 125 -0.43 -4.11 23.79
C ALA A 125 0.08 -2.81 24.47
N ASP A 126 0.95 -2.07 23.77
CA ASP A 126 1.61 -0.86 24.26
C ASP A 126 1.03 0.44 23.63
N GLY A 127 -0.20 0.37 23.11
CA GLY A 127 -0.84 1.46 22.38
C GLY A 127 -0.50 1.48 20.89
N VAL A 128 -1.30 2.23 20.11
CA VAL A 128 -1.16 2.32 18.66
C VAL A 128 0.07 3.15 18.32
N PRO A 129 1.02 2.63 17.50
CA PRO A 129 2.14 3.41 17.03
C PRO A 129 1.67 4.58 16.15
N MET A 130 2.00 5.80 16.54
CA MET A 130 1.65 7.03 15.83
C MET A 130 2.86 7.94 15.69
N GLY A 131 2.91 8.72 14.63
CA GLY A 131 3.97 9.71 14.37
C GLY A 131 4.02 10.13 12.92
N ALA A 132 4.69 11.25 12.63
CA ALA A 132 4.91 11.71 11.25
C ALA A 132 5.79 10.74 10.43
N ASP A 133 6.51 9.85 11.13
CA ASP A 133 7.37 8.82 10.57
C ASP A 133 6.72 7.42 10.57
N VAL A 134 5.41 7.33 10.86
CA VAL A 134 4.64 6.08 10.88
C VAL A 134 3.49 6.16 9.89
N ALA A 135 3.34 5.15 9.03
CA ALA A 135 2.20 5.04 8.13
C ALA A 135 1.58 3.63 8.20
N GLU A 136 0.31 3.51 7.87
CA GLU A 136 -0.40 2.23 7.86
C GLU A 136 -0.52 1.69 6.43
N ILE A 137 -0.20 0.41 6.24
CA ILE A 137 -0.41 -0.35 5.02
C ILE A 137 -1.81 -0.96 5.05
N THR A 138 -2.63 -0.62 4.05
CA THR A 138 -3.97 -1.19 3.88
C THR A 138 -4.25 -1.52 2.41
N ARG A 139 -5.29 -2.26 2.13
CA ARG A 139 -5.80 -2.54 0.77
C ARG A 139 -4.71 -3.03 -0.20
N LEU A 140 -3.81 -3.89 0.26
CA LEU A 140 -2.86 -4.58 -0.62
C LEU A 140 -3.61 -5.61 -1.47
N VAL A 141 -3.77 -5.33 -2.76
CA VAL A 141 -4.46 -6.20 -3.71
C VAL A 141 -3.64 -6.41 -4.98
N THR A 142 -3.86 -7.54 -5.65
CA THR A 142 -3.42 -7.76 -7.04
C THR A 142 -4.65 -7.91 -7.92
N ALA A 143 -4.56 -7.41 -9.16
CA ALA A 143 -5.67 -7.42 -10.10
C ALA A 143 -6.22 -8.83 -10.32
N PRO A 144 -7.54 -8.97 -10.51
CA PRO A 144 -8.14 -10.24 -10.89
C PRO A 144 -7.64 -10.68 -12.27
N GLY A 145 -7.47 -12.00 -12.45
CA GLY A 145 -7.03 -12.58 -13.73
C GLY A 145 -5.52 -12.70 -13.92
N LEU A 146 -4.70 -12.20 -13.00
CA LEU A 146 -3.27 -12.52 -12.98
C LEU A 146 -3.06 -13.99 -12.60
N ASN A 147 -2.12 -14.65 -13.28
CA ASN A 147 -1.65 -15.95 -12.84
C ASN A 147 -0.78 -15.80 -11.56
N ARG A 148 -0.44 -16.95 -10.93
CA ARG A 148 0.29 -16.96 -9.66
C ARG A 148 1.67 -16.27 -9.74
N ALA A 149 2.38 -16.43 -10.84
CA ALA A 149 3.71 -15.87 -11.05
C ALA A 149 3.64 -14.35 -11.23
N GLU A 150 2.69 -13.87 -12.05
CA GLU A 150 2.42 -12.45 -12.24
C GLU A 150 2.02 -11.77 -10.93
N ALA A 151 1.06 -12.35 -10.20
CA ALA A 151 0.62 -11.81 -8.92
C ALA A 151 1.78 -11.76 -7.90
N LEU A 152 2.68 -12.75 -7.88
CA LEU A 152 3.85 -12.73 -7.03
C LEU A 152 4.81 -11.60 -7.43
N GLN A 153 5.06 -11.43 -8.73
CA GLN A 153 5.94 -10.36 -9.22
C GLN A 153 5.40 -8.98 -8.85
N VAL A 154 4.10 -8.75 -9.02
CA VAL A 154 3.43 -7.51 -8.63
C VAL A 154 3.59 -7.24 -7.13
N ARG A 155 3.39 -8.24 -6.27
CA ARG A 155 3.58 -8.10 -4.82
C ARG A 155 5.02 -7.77 -4.43
N ARG A 156 6.01 -8.38 -5.10
CA ARG A 156 7.42 -8.05 -4.91
C ARG A 156 7.71 -6.60 -5.28
N GLN A 157 7.18 -6.14 -6.41
CA GLN A 157 7.32 -4.75 -6.83
C GLN A 157 6.70 -3.80 -5.80
N LEU A 158 5.48 -4.06 -5.32
CA LEU A 158 4.84 -3.27 -4.28
C LEU A 158 5.64 -3.27 -2.98
N SER A 159 6.21 -4.42 -2.58
CA SER A 159 7.07 -4.49 -1.39
C SER A 159 8.31 -3.61 -1.51
N ILE A 160 8.98 -3.64 -2.66
CA ILE A 160 10.14 -2.76 -2.91
C ILE A 160 9.72 -1.30 -2.92
N ALA A 161 8.61 -0.96 -3.60
CA ALA A 161 8.09 0.39 -3.68
C ALA A 161 7.72 0.97 -2.30
N LEU A 162 7.16 0.15 -1.41
CA LEU A 162 6.87 0.53 -0.02
C LEU A 162 8.16 0.99 0.70
N PHE A 163 9.23 0.22 0.62
CA PHE A 163 10.51 0.58 1.26
C PHE A 163 11.19 1.77 0.59
N GLU A 164 11.16 1.86 -0.74
CA GLU A 164 11.67 3.03 -1.46
C GLU A 164 10.95 4.31 -1.05
N HIS A 165 9.60 4.27 -1.05
CA HIS A 165 8.78 5.40 -0.62
C HIS A 165 9.07 5.78 0.82
N ALA A 166 9.12 4.80 1.74
CA ALA A 166 9.36 5.07 3.15
C ALA A 166 10.70 5.79 3.38
N LEU A 167 11.78 5.29 2.79
CA LEU A 167 13.11 5.90 2.92
C LEU A 167 13.14 7.33 2.35
N GLU A 168 12.44 7.59 1.24
CA GLU A 168 12.33 8.92 0.64
C GLU A 168 11.46 9.88 1.47
N ALA A 169 10.37 9.37 2.07
CA ALA A 169 9.44 10.16 2.86
C ALA A 169 9.85 10.32 4.34
N GLY A 170 10.92 9.65 4.78
CA GLY A 170 11.33 9.64 6.19
C GLY A 170 10.42 8.80 7.09
N ILE A 171 9.71 7.82 6.53
CA ILE A 171 8.92 6.85 7.27
C ILE A 171 9.87 5.78 7.82
N THR A 172 9.83 5.57 9.12
CA THR A 172 10.68 4.60 9.83
C THR A 172 9.95 3.30 10.12
N ARG A 173 8.62 3.32 10.14
CA ARG A 173 7.78 2.17 10.44
C ARG A 173 6.50 2.17 9.62
N TYR A 174 6.10 0.98 9.21
CA TYR A 174 4.73 0.73 8.78
C TYR A 174 3.98 -0.07 9.85
N THR A 175 2.68 0.19 9.98
CA THR A 175 1.74 -0.67 10.69
C THR A 175 0.82 -1.36 9.70
N MET A 176 0.25 -2.49 10.07
CA MET A 176 -0.80 -3.16 9.30
C MET A 176 -1.65 -4.07 10.18
N VAL A 177 -2.92 -4.23 9.81
CA VAL A 177 -3.80 -5.26 10.36
C VAL A 177 -3.95 -6.39 9.35
N THR A 178 -3.84 -7.63 9.80
CA THR A 178 -3.97 -8.81 8.94
C THR A 178 -4.74 -9.92 9.63
N HIS A 179 -5.38 -10.78 8.85
CA HIS A 179 -5.92 -12.02 9.37
C HIS A 179 -4.81 -13.00 9.77
N LEU A 180 -4.99 -13.69 10.89
CA LEU A 180 -3.99 -14.58 11.46
C LEU A 180 -3.51 -15.69 10.49
N PRO A 181 -4.35 -16.32 9.67
CA PRO A 181 -3.89 -17.30 8.68
C PRO A 181 -2.88 -16.77 7.65
N TRP A 182 -2.82 -15.47 7.43
CA TRP A 182 -1.89 -14.84 6.48
C TRP A 182 -0.57 -14.41 7.10
N LEU A 183 -0.52 -14.32 8.42
CA LEU A 183 0.65 -13.85 9.15
C LEU A 183 1.93 -14.64 8.80
N PRO A 184 1.94 -15.98 8.71
CA PRO A 184 3.13 -16.71 8.28
C PRO A 184 3.63 -16.31 6.90
N SER A 185 2.72 -16.07 5.96
CA SER A 185 3.08 -15.63 4.60
C SER A 185 3.68 -14.22 4.59
N LEU A 186 3.16 -13.30 5.40
CA LEU A 186 3.70 -11.96 5.56
C LEU A 186 5.10 -11.98 6.19
N LEU A 187 5.28 -12.75 7.25
CA LEU A 187 6.59 -12.89 7.90
C LEU A 187 7.63 -13.54 6.97
N SER A 188 7.20 -14.41 6.05
CA SER A 188 8.08 -15.04 5.06
C SER A 188 8.57 -14.13 3.94
N ILE A 189 8.02 -12.92 3.82
CA ILE A 189 8.49 -11.92 2.85
C ILE A 189 9.93 -11.50 3.12
N GLY A 190 10.35 -11.56 4.39
CA GLY A 190 11.67 -11.13 4.83
C GLY A 190 11.70 -9.67 5.27
N TRP A 191 10.55 -9.08 5.56
CA TRP A 191 10.45 -7.83 6.28
C TRP A 191 10.96 -7.99 7.71
N ASP A 192 11.49 -6.92 8.26
CA ASP A 192 11.79 -6.83 9.69
C ASP A 192 10.50 -6.42 10.40
N ALA A 193 9.75 -7.38 10.89
CA ALA A 193 8.39 -7.19 11.38
C ALA A 193 8.15 -7.89 12.71
N GLU A 194 7.38 -7.26 13.58
CA GLU A 194 6.97 -7.82 14.86
C GLU A 194 5.47 -7.55 15.13
N PRO A 195 4.80 -8.41 15.92
CA PRO A 195 3.42 -8.18 16.30
C PRO A 195 3.32 -7.05 17.32
N LEU A 196 2.26 -6.23 17.22
CA LEU A 196 1.94 -5.16 18.16
C LEU A 196 1.21 -5.66 19.42
N GLY A 197 0.71 -6.88 19.39
CA GLY A 197 0.02 -7.51 20.50
C GLY A 197 -0.46 -8.92 20.14
N LEU A 198 -1.28 -9.48 21.01
CA LEU A 198 -1.85 -10.80 20.77
C LEU A 198 -2.97 -10.73 19.71
N PRO A 199 -3.10 -11.75 18.86
CA PRO A 199 -4.23 -11.85 17.94
C PRO A 199 -5.57 -11.88 18.69
N VAL A 200 -6.61 -11.30 18.06
CA VAL A 200 -7.97 -11.28 18.59
C VAL A 200 -8.92 -11.95 17.60
N GLY A 201 -9.88 -12.73 18.11
CA GLY A 201 -10.82 -13.50 17.32
C GLY A 201 -10.49 -15.01 17.33
N GLN A 202 -11.19 -15.77 16.49
CA GLN A 202 -11.03 -17.22 16.42
C GLN A 202 -10.93 -17.72 14.99
N GLY A 203 -10.11 -18.75 14.77
CA GLY A 203 -10.00 -19.41 13.48
C GLY A 203 -9.54 -18.47 12.35
N ALA A 204 -10.25 -18.52 11.23
CA ALA A 204 -9.93 -17.73 10.06
C ALA A 204 -10.26 -16.22 10.20
N ASP A 205 -11.11 -15.89 11.16
CA ASP A 205 -11.53 -14.49 11.41
C ASP A 205 -10.64 -13.79 12.46
N ALA A 206 -9.67 -14.53 13.04
CA ALA A 206 -8.71 -13.92 13.95
C ALA A 206 -7.82 -12.91 13.20
N VAL A 207 -7.59 -11.76 13.83
CA VAL A 207 -6.78 -10.66 13.30
C VAL A 207 -5.60 -10.36 14.21
N ALA A 208 -4.52 -9.88 13.63
CA ALA A 208 -3.33 -9.42 14.32
C ALA A 208 -2.87 -8.08 13.72
N ALA A 209 -2.26 -7.26 14.54
CA ALA A 209 -1.57 -6.05 14.11
C ALA A 209 -0.06 -6.28 14.14
N LEU A 210 0.61 -5.76 13.13
CA LEU A 210 2.07 -5.82 12.99
C LEU A 210 2.64 -4.42 12.85
N GLN A 211 3.88 -4.25 13.29
CA GLN A 211 4.75 -3.18 12.80
C GLN A 211 5.88 -3.76 11.96
N ILE A 212 6.32 -2.99 10.96
CA ILE A 212 7.36 -3.34 10.01
C ILE A 212 8.38 -2.23 10.04
N PHE A 213 9.62 -2.53 10.40
CA PHE A 213 10.70 -1.56 10.47
C PHE A 213 11.29 -1.31 9.09
N VAL A 214 11.42 -0.04 8.75
CA VAL A 214 11.99 0.39 7.47
C VAL A 214 13.48 0.67 7.66
N ASN A 215 14.29 -0.04 6.89
CA ASN A 215 15.73 0.20 6.85
C ASN A 215 16.32 -0.20 5.47
N GLU A 216 17.42 0.42 5.09
CA GLU A 216 18.10 0.17 3.81
C GLU A 216 18.56 -1.28 3.67
N SER A 217 19.00 -1.92 4.76
CA SER A 217 19.52 -3.29 4.72
C SER A 217 18.44 -4.29 4.32
N THR A 218 17.21 -4.10 4.80
CA THR A 218 16.05 -4.91 4.38
C THR A 218 15.74 -4.68 2.90
N LEU A 219 15.73 -3.42 2.43
CA LEU A 219 15.51 -3.13 1.00
C LEU A 219 16.57 -3.79 0.12
N HIS A 220 17.85 -3.69 0.48
CA HIS A 220 18.94 -4.34 -0.26
C HIS A 220 18.80 -5.87 -0.28
N ARG A 221 18.47 -6.48 0.84
CA ARG A 221 18.24 -7.93 0.96
C ARG A 221 17.08 -8.40 0.07
N LEU A 222 15.97 -7.68 0.08
CA LEU A 222 14.80 -8.00 -0.75
C LEU A 222 15.09 -7.88 -2.24
N ARG A 223 15.77 -6.79 -2.66
CA ARG A 223 16.20 -6.62 -4.05
C ARG A 223 17.09 -7.75 -4.52
N ALA A 224 18.08 -8.13 -3.72
CA ALA A 224 18.99 -9.23 -4.04
C ALA A 224 18.25 -10.58 -4.13
N ALA A 225 17.39 -10.88 -3.15
CA ALA A 225 16.64 -12.14 -3.10
C ALA A 225 15.66 -12.31 -4.28
N TRP A 226 15.12 -11.21 -4.80
CA TRP A 226 14.11 -11.24 -5.86
C TRP A 226 14.62 -10.78 -7.22
N ALA A 227 15.91 -10.52 -7.36
CA ALA A 227 16.55 -9.98 -8.57
C ALA A 227 15.82 -8.71 -9.09
N MET A 228 15.43 -7.81 -8.17
CA MET A 228 14.72 -6.59 -8.50
C MET A 228 15.69 -5.49 -8.94
N PRO A 229 15.25 -4.58 -9.83
CA PRO A 229 16.09 -3.46 -10.26
C PRO A 229 16.47 -2.55 -9.09
N PRO A 230 17.54 -1.74 -9.24
CA PRO A 230 18.00 -0.81 -8.20
C PRO A 230 16.93 0.18 -7.74
N ARG A 231 15.95 0.44 -8.60
CA ARG A 231 14.82 1.32 -8.31
C ARG A 231 13.58 0.85 -9.05
N VAL A 232 12.44 0.87 -8.38
CA VAL A 232 11.10 0.54 -8.94
C VAL A 232 10.20 1.76 -9.02
N LEU A 233 10.31 2.71 -8.08
CA LEU A 233 9.58 3.98 -8.16
C LEU A 233 10.24 4.93 -9.18
N PRO A 234 9.46 5.65 -9.97
CA PRO A 234 9.99 6.69 -10.85
C PRO A 234 10.76 7.77 -10.10
N GLN A 235 11.85 8.27 -10.68
CA GLN A 235 12.67 9.34 -10.07
C GLN A 235 11.92 10.68 -9.80
N LEU A 236 10.72 10.84 -10.33
CA LEU A 236 9.93 12.06 -10.23
C LEU A 236 9.27 12.31 -8.86
N TRP A 237 9.45 11.39 -7.92
CA TRP A 237 8.94 11.51 -6.55
C TRP A 237 9.92 12.13 -5.55
N LEU A 238 11.03 12.69 -6.03
CA LEU A 238 11.83 13.58 -5.22
C LEU A 238 10.96 14.79 -4.85
N ARG A 239 10.77 15.00 -3.55
CA ARG A 239 9.99 16.07 -2.93
C ARG A 239 9.99 17.34 -3.79
N PRO A 240 8.86 18.09 -3.93
CA PRO A 240 8.98 19.50 -4.18
C PRO A 240 9.90 20.06 -3.09
N GLU A 241 10.97 20.77 -3.48
CA GLU A 241 11.67 21.63 -2.54
C GLU A 241 10.58 22.47 -1.88
N ILE A 242 10.36 22.22 -0.60
CA ILE A 242 9.62 23.16 0.23
C ILE A 242 10.55 24.35 0.25
N ASP A 243 10.19 25.39 -0.50
CA ASP A 243 10.81 26.71 -0.37
C ASP A 243 10.84 27.01 1.13
N ARG A 244 12.00 26.85 1.73
CA ARG A 244 12.26 27.41 3.06
C ARG A 244 12.18 28.91 2.83
N PRO A 245 11.24 29.64 3.45
CA PRO A 245 11.35 31.08 3.46
C PRO A 245 12.72 31.41 4.04
N GLU A 246 13.57 32.05 3.24
CA GLU A 246 14.80 32.63 3.74
C GLU A 246 14.47 33.45 4.98
N LEU A 247 14.96 32.99 6.12
CA LEU A 247 15.02 33.86 7.30
C LEU A 247 15.92 35.01 6.93
N ALA A 248 15.30 36.11 6.47
CA ALA A 248 15.97 37.37 6.27
C ALA A 248 16.65 37.73 7.58
N ALA A 249 17.97 37.69 7.54
CA ALA A 249 18.82 38.24 8.57
C ALA A 249 18.53 39.75 8.67
N SER A 250 18.10 40.20 9.84
CA SER A 250 18.13 41.58 10.29
C SER A 250 18.94 41.66 11.57
#